data_92157d4ca1619468a237cf1110ab675c
#
_entry.id   92157d4ca1619468a237cf1110ab675c
#
_cell.length_a   1.000
_cell.length_b   1.000
_cell.length_c   1.000
_cell.angle_alpha   90.00
_cell.angle_beta   90.00
_cell.angle_gamma   90.00
#
_symmetry.space_group_name_H-M   'P 1'
#
loop_
_entity.id
_entity.type
_entity.pdbx_description
1 polymer ?
#
loop_
_entity_poly.entity_id
_entity_poly.type
_entity_poly.pdbx_seq_one_letter_code
_entity_poly.pdbx_strand_id
1 'polypeptide(L)'
;MAKTLTIRYTSDTHGYLYPTNYADMQDRPMGLMKLASEYPHDGNTLIIDGGDTIQGSPLTNLYQRLSPEEKAACLSEDTYGTHPIAAMMNLAGYQFVTLGNHDFNYGVDALMDYLTNLDALCL
;
A
#
# COMPACT_ATOMS: atom_id res chain seq x y z
N MET A 1 -6.29 -1.85 -36.08
CA MET A 1 -6.24 -2.87 -35.03
C MET A 1 -6.76 -2.28 -33.71
N ALA A 2 -7.59 -3.03 -33.02
CA ALA A 2 -8.02 -2.63 -31.68
C ALA A 2 -6.81 -2.67 -30.72
N LYS A 3 -6.69 -1.63 -29.88
CA LYS A 3 -5.74 -1.59 -28.77
C LYS A 3 -6.50 -1.83 -27.48
N THR A 4 -5.97 -2.68 -26.61
CA THR A 4 -6.58 -2.99 -25.32
C THR A 4 -5.74 -2.38 -24.22
N LEU A 5 -6.40 -1.68 -23.29
CA LEU A 5 -5.83 -1.22 -22.03
C LEU A 5 -6.52 -1.98 -20.90
N THR A 6 -5.75 -2.60 -20.04
CA THR A 6 -6.25 -3.24 -18.81
C THR A 6 -6.10 -2.26 -17.65
N ILE A 7 -7.14 -2.11 -16.83
CA ILE A 7 -7.08 -1.31 -15.62
C ILE A 7 -7.26 -2.26 -14.43
N ARG A 8 -6.30 -2.26 -13.53
CA ARG A 8 -6.38 -2.89 -12.21
C ARG A 8 -6.65 -1.82 -11.18
N TYR A 9 -7.76 -1.94 -10.49
CA TYR A 9 -8.23 -0.94 -9.53
C TYR A 9 -8.37 -1.56 -8.15
N THR A 10 -7.84 -0.88 -7.14
CA THR A 10 -8.08 -1.18 -5.73
C THR A 10 -8.69 0.02 -5.03
N SER A 11 -9.35 -0.24 -3.93
CA SER A 11 -9.93 0.76 -3.04
C SER A 11 -10.15 0.12 -1.67
N ASP A 12 -10.09 0.90 -0.62
CA ASP A 12 -10.42 0.44 0.74
C ASP A 12 -9.60 -0.78 1.19
N THR A 13 -8.31 -0.80 0.87
CA THR A 13 -7.41 -1.87 1.30
C THR A 13 -7.03 -1.79 2.77
N HIS A 14 -7.22 -0.62 3.39
CA HIS A 14 -7.14 -0.38 4.84
C HIS A 14 -5.87 -0.94 5.50
N GLY A 15 -4.74 -0.88 4.80
CA GLY A 15 -3.44 -1.32 5.32
C GLY A 15 -3.27 -2.84 5.42
N TYR A 16 -4.15 -3.63 4.83
CA TYR A 16 -4.00 -5.08 4.77
C TYR A 16 -2.94 -5.45 3.73
N LEU A 17 -1.76 -5.77 4.23
CA LEU A 17 -0.57 -6.05 3.42
C LEU A 17 -0.44 -7.54 3.10
N TYR A 18 -0.43 -8.38 4.14
CA TYR A 18 -0.22 -9.82 4.02
C TYR A 18 -1.49 -10.59 3.69
N PRO A 19 -1.38 -11.76 3.03
CA PRO A 19 -2.52 -12.65 2.76
C PRO A 19 -2.91 -13.43 4.04
N THR A 20 -3.17 -12.72 5.12
CA THR A 20 -3.42 -13.28 6.44
C THR A 20 -4.51 -12.50 7.15
N ASN A 21 -5.46 -13.21 7.70
CA ASN A 21 -6.43 -12.60 8.62
C ASN A 21 -5.80 -12.45 10.00
N TYR A 22 -5.61 -11.22 10.45
CA TYR A 22 -4.97 -10.92 11.74
C TYR A 22 -5.79 -11.35 12.96
N ALA A 23 -7.08 -11.62 12.79
CA ALA A 23 -7.92 -12.04 13.91
C ALA A 23 -7.71 -13.52 14.30
N ASP A 24 -7.46 -14.37 13.32
CA ASP A 24 -7.29 -15.81 13.52
C ASP A 24 -5.94 -16.34 13.01
N MET A 25 -5.10 -15.45 12.47
CA MET A 25 -3.78 -15.74 11.90
C MET A 25 -3.81 -16.82 10.80
N GLN A 26 -4.94 -16.96 10.13
CA GLN A 26 -5.09 -17.90 9.03
C GLN A 26 -4.83 -17.22 7.68
N ASP A 27 -4.20 -17.96 6.77
CA ASP A 27 -4.03 -17.49 5.40
C ASP A 27 -5.39 -17.30 4.70
N ARG A 28 -5.51 -16.19 4.00
CA ARG A 28 -6.69 -15.80 3.23
C ARG A 28 -6.24 -15.19 1.90
N PRO A 29 -7.05 -15.33 0.83
CA PRO A 29 -6.78 -14.65 -0.45
C PRO A 29 -7.11 -13.15 -0.34
N MET A 30 -6.29 -12.42 0.41
CA MET A 30 -6.47 -11.00 0.72
C MET A 30 -5.14 -10.27 0.80
N GLY A 31 -5.17 -8.96 0.92
CA GLY A 31 -4.00 -8.11 1.13
C GLY A 31 -3.30 -7.69 -0.16
N LEU A 32 -2.56 -6.59 -0.08
CA LEU A 32 -1.87 -6.00 -1.23
C LEU A 32 -0.82 -6.95 -1.84
N MET A 33 -0.15 -7.75 -1.03
CA MET A 33 0.84 -8.72 -1.54
C MET A 33 0.21 -9.76 -2.46
N LYS A 34 -0.98 -10.24 -2.12
CA LYS A 34 -1.72 -11.19 -2.96
C LYS A 34 -2.13 -10.55 -4.28
N LEU A 35 -2.65 -9.34 -4.24
CA LEU A 35 -3.04 -8.59 -5.43
C LEU A 35 -1.83 -8.28 -6.31
N ALA A 36 -0.75 -7.79 -5.73
CA ALA A 36 0.48 -7.44 -6.44
C ALA A 36 1.07 -8.63 -7.21
N SER A 37 1.00 -9.83 -6.65
CA SER A 37 1.49 -11.05 -7.30
C SER A 37 0.71 -11.42 -8.58
N GLU A 38 -0.48 -10.86 -8.75
CA GLU A 38 -1.36 -11.13 -9.90
C GLU A 38 -1.36 -9.99 -10.94
N TYR A 39 -0.65 -8.89 -10.69
CA TYR A 39 -0.63 -7.76 -11.59
C TYR A 39 0.36 -7.98 -12.73
N PRO A 40 -0.08 -7.87 -13.99
CA PRO A 40 0.81 -7.98 -15.14
C PRO A 40 1.66 -6.71 -15.30
N HIS A 41 2.92 -6.90 -15.68
CA HIS A 41 3.85 -5.82 -16.04
C HIS A 41 4.10 -5.85 -17.56
N ASP A 42 3.05 -5.69 -18.35
CA ASP A 42 3.04 -5.90 -19.79
C ASP A 42 3.03 -4.60 -20.63
N GLY A 43 3.10 -3.44 -19.96
CA GLY A 43 3.03 -2.13 -20.60
C GLY A 43 1.62 -1.72 -21.07
N ASN A 44 0.62 -2.61 -20.96
CA ASN A 44 -0.77 -2.36 -21.31
C ASN A 44 -1.70 -2.36 -20.08
N THR A 45 -1.14 -2.45 -18.89
CA THR A 45 -1.91 -2.47 -17.64
C THR A 45 -1.64 -1.19 -16.86
N LEU A 46 -2.71 -0.50 -16.50
CA LEU A 46 -2.72 0.62 -15.57
C LEU A 46 -3.16 0.13 -14.20
N ILE A 47 -2.37 0.42 -13.17
CA ILE A 47 -2.65 0.02 -11.79
C ILE A 47 -2.91 1.28 -10.97
N ILE A 48 -4.11 1.39 -10.41
CA ILE A 48 -4.58 2.59 -9.70
C ILE A 48 -5.27 2.23 -8.39
N ASP A 49 -5.22 3.16 -7.43
CA ASP A 49 -5.86 3.00 -6.13
C ASP A 49 -6.78 4.18 -5.82
N GLY A 50 -7.95 3.87 -5.29
CA GLY A 50 -9.02 4.82 -5.00
C GLY A 50 -9.02 5.40 -3.59
N GLY A 51 -8.00 5.07 -2.75
CA GLY A 51 -7.89 5.60 -1.39
C GLY A 51 -8.43 4.69 -0.29
N ASP A 52 -8.42 5.19 0.93
CA ASP A 52 -8.62 4.43 2.17
C ASP A 52 -7.61 3.27 2.29
N THR A 53 -6.35 3.60 2.11
CA THR A 53 -5.30 2.62 1.85
C THR A 53 -4.42 2.37 3.06
N ILE A 54 -4.08 3.41 3.85
CA ILE A 54 -3.04 3.30 4.89
C ILE A 54 -3.57 3.02 6.29
N GLN A 55 -4.86 3.19 6.54
CA GLN A 55 -5.43 3.10 7.89
C GLN A 55 -6.37 1.90 8.00
N GLY A 56 -6.24 1.13 9.09
CA GLY A 56 -7.24 0.14 9.52
C GLY A 56 -6.69 -1.20 9.98
N SER A 57 -5.64 -1.72 9.38
CA SER A 57 -5.07 -3.02 9.79
C SER A 57 -4.27 -2.91 11.10
N PRO A 58 -4.13 -4.01 11.85
CA PRO A 58 -3.24 -4.06 13.01
C PRO A 58 -1.80 -3.69 12.67
N LEU A 59 -1.32 -4.07 11.48
CA LEU A 59 0.02 -3.75 11.00
C LEU A 59 0.24 -2.23 10.91
N THR A 60 -0.64 -1.53 10.22
CA THR A 60 -0.50 -0.07 10.04
C THR A 60 -0.74 0.69 11.34
N ASN A 61 -1.66 0.23 12.18
CA ASN A 61 -1.85 0.79 13.52
C ASN A 61 -0.59 0.65 14.38
N LEU A 62 0.09 -0.49 14.33
CA LEU A 62 1.35 -0.71 15.02
C LEU A 62 2.45 0.21 14.46
N TYR A 63 2.60 0.24 13.13
CA TYR A 63 3.61 1.05 12.46
C TYR A 63 3.53 2.53 12.85
N GLN A 64 2.32 3.08 12.94
CA GLN A 64 2.14 4.50 13.32
C GLN A 64 2.54 4.81 14.76
N ARG A 65 2.61 3.81 15.63
CA ARG A 65 3.02 3.97 17.04
C ARG A 65 4.52 3.84 17.26
N LEU A 66 5.25 3.35 16.28
CA LEU A 66 6.69 3.17 16.37
C LEU A 66 7.42 4.52 16.29
N SER A 67 8.47 4.69 17.08
CA SER A 67 9.41 5.80 16.93
C SER A 67 10.17 5.69 15.59
N PRO A 68 10.82 6.77 15.13
CA PRO A 68 11.66 6.72 13.93
C PRO A 68 12.75 5.63 14.03
N GLU A 69 13.35 5.45 15.20
CA GLU A 69 14.38 4.45 15.45
C GLU A 69 13.83 3.03 15.38
N GLU A 70 12.62 2.81 15.92
CA GLU A 70 11.95 1.51 15.88
C GLU A 70 11.51 1.17 14.45
N LYS A 71 10.97 2.15 13.70
CA LYS A 71 10.67 1.98 12.28
C LYS A 71 11.90 1.57 11.49
N ALA A 72 13.01 2.25 11.71
CA ALA A 72 14.28 1.96 11.10
C ALA A 72 14.79 0.54 11.41
N ALA A 73 14.61 0.06 12.64
CA ALA A 73 15.04 -1.27 13.06
C ALA A 73 14.16 -2.41 12.50
N CYS A 74 12.90 -2.12 12.15
CA CYS A 74 11.96 -3.12 11.65
C CYS A 74 12.05 -3.35 10.13
N LEU A 75 12.67 -2.45 9.38
CA LEU A 75 12.73 -2.49 7.92
C LEU A 75 14.09 -3.04 7.45
N SER A 76 14.09 -3.74 6.33
CA SER A 76 15.33 -4.18 5.69
C SER A 76 16.14 -2.99 5.18
N GLU A 77 17.43 -3.20 4.89
CA GLU A 77 18.28 -2.13 4.32
C GLU A 77 17.67 -1.51 3.06
N ASP A 78 17.04 -2.34 2.22
CA ASP A 78 16.41 -1.90 0.96
C ASP A 78 15.12 -1.09 1.16
N THR A 79 14.46 -1.26 2.31
CA THR A 79 13.20 -0.57 2.65
C THR A 79 13.33 0.36 3.84
N TYR A 80 14.55 0.61 4.28
CA TYR A 80 14.85 1.43 5.44
C TYR A 80 14.19 2.81 5.37
N GLY A 81 13.38 3.11 6.36
CA GLY A 81 12.65 4.37 6.42
C GLY A 81 11.44 4.47 5.49
N THR A 82 11.14 3.44 4.70
CA THR A 82 10.02 3.47 3.77
C THR A 82 8.73 2.99 4.42
N HIS A 83 7.66 3.74 4.23
CA HIS A 83 6.31 3.34 4.67
C HIS A 83 5.94 1.97 4.07
N PRO A 84 5.54 0.96 4.87
CA PRO A 84 5.37 -0.42 4.37
C PRO A 84 4.33 -0.56 3.27
N ILE A 85 3.26 0.20 3.32
CA ILE A 85 2.24 0.20 2.27
C ILE A 85 2.78 0.87 1.00
N ALA A 86 3.48 2.00 1.12
CA ALA A 86 4.11 2.65 -0.03
C ALA A 86 5.13 1.72 -0.70
N ALA A 87 5.98 1.05 0.06
CA ALA A 87 6.95 0.08 -0.45
C ALA A 87 6.26 -1.04 -1.25
N MET A 88 5.17 -1.59 -0.74
CA MET A 88 4.42 -2.65 -1.43
C MET A 88 3.75 -2.14 -2.70
N MET A 89 3.16 -0.95 -2.66
CA MET A 89 2.54 -0.33 -3.83
C MET A 89 3.56 -0.02 -4.92
N ASN A 90 4.75 0.44 -4.55
CA ASN A 90 5.86 0.66 -5.49
C ASN A 90 6.26 -0.66 -6.18
N LEU A 91 6.43 -1.74 -5.41
CA LEU A 91 6.72 -3.06 -5.96
C LEU A 91 5.60 -3.59 -6.87
N ALA A 92 4.35 -3.32 -6.52
CA ALA A 92 3.18 -3.70 -7.32
C ALA A 92 3.05 -2.88 -8.61
N GLY A 93 3.71 -1.73 -8.70
CA GLY A 93 3.69 -0.86 -9.88
C GLY A 93 2.47 0.06 -9.96
N TYR A 94 1.92 0.49 -8.83
CA TYR A 94 0.87 1.50 -8.81
C TYR A 94 1.36 2.78 -9.47
N GLN A 95 0.56 3.36 -10.35
CA GLN A 95 0.89 4.54 -11.15
C GLN A 95 0.14 5.78 -10.69
N PHE A 96 -1.09 5.61 -10.22
CA PHE A 96 -1.92 6.70 -9.69
C PHE A 96 -2.63 6.25 -8.42
N VAL A 97 -2.77 7.19 -7.49
CA VAL A 97 -3.57 7.02 -6.28
C VAL A 97 -4.43 8.25 -6.03
N THR A 98 -5.51 8.07 -5.30
CA THR A 98 -6.25 9.17 -4.66
C THR A 98 -6.29 8.92 -3.17
N LEU A 99 -6.77 9.89 -2.40
CA LEU A 99 -6.91 9.77 -0.95
C LEU A 99 -8.37 9.60 -0.57
N GLY A 100 -8.64 8.65 0.30
CA GLY A 100 -9.92 8.51 0.97
C GLY A 100 -9.94 9.27 2.30
N ASN A 101 -11.09 9.31 2.96
CA ASN A 101 -11.22 10.02 4.23
C ASN A 101 -10.41 9.37 5.36
N HIS A 102 -10.22 8.05 5.33
CA HIS A 102 -9.46 7.34 6.37
C HIS A 102 -7.94 7.50 6.25
N ASP A 103 -7.43 7.91 5.10
CA ASP A 103 -6.00 8.17 4.93
C ASP A 103 -5.51 9.36 5.77
N PHE A 104 -6.43 10.21 6.23
CA PHE A 104 -6.14 11.33 7.12
C PHE A 104 -6.19 10.99 8.62
N ASN A 105 -6.64 9.79 8.99
CA ASN A 105 -6.93 9.44 10.39
C ASN A 105 -5.68 9.40 11.28
N TYR A 106 -4.52 9.10 10.74
CA TYR A 106 -3.25 9.10 11.48
C TYR A 106 -2.58 10.48 11.55
N GLY A 107 -3.17 11.50 10.92
CA GLY A 107 -2.65 12.86 10.87
C GLY A 107 -1.73 13.13 9.68
N VAL A 108 -1.35 14.39 9.55
CA VAL A 108 -0.61 14.90 8.38
C VAL A 108 0.77 14.27 8.26
N ASP A 109 1.48 14.09 9.36
CA ASP A 109 2.84 13.53 9.34
C ASP A 109 2.85 12.09 8.81
N ALA A 110 1.88 11.28 9.23
CA ALA A 110 1.72 9.91 8.75
C ALA A 110 1.33 9.86 7.27
N LEU A 111 0.45 10.75 6.84
CA LEU A 111 0.06 10.87 5.44
C LEU A 111 1.25 11.29 4.57
N MET A 112 2.05 12.23 5.03
CA MET A 112 3.25 12.68 4.31
C MET A 112 4.33 11.61 4.27
N ASP A 113 4.49 10.80 5.33
CA ASP A 113 5.38 9.63 5.32
C ASP A 113 4.98 8.65 4.20
N TYR A 114 3.69 8.37 4.07
CA TYR A 114 3.17 7.53 2.98
C TYR A 114 3.43 8.16 1.60
N LEU A 115 3.00 9.40 1.39
CA LEU A 115 3.05 10.06 0.08
C LEU A 115 4.46 10.33 -0.43
N THR A 116 5.39 10.71 0.46
CA THR A 116 6.79 10.98 0.07
C THR A 116 7.57 9.71 -0.28
N ASN A 117 7.13 8.57 0.19
CA ASN A 117 7.73 7.26 -0.14
C ASN A 117 7.03 6.53 -1.29
N LEU A 118 5.97 7.10 -1.84
CA LEU A 118 5.19 6.49 -2.90
C LEU A 118 5.67 6.97 -4.28
N ASP A 119 5.92 6.05 -5.20
CA ASP A 119 6.30 6.36 -6.59
C ASP A 119 5.09 6.80 -7.42
N ALA A 120 3.89 6.31 -7.07
CA ALA A 120 2.66 6.66 -7.76
C ALA A 120 2.31 8.15 -7.60
N LEU A 121 1.73 8.73 -8.65
CA LEU A 121 1.22 10.09 -8.60
C LEU A 121 -0.08 10.14 -7.81
N CYS A 122 -0.13 10.98 -6.78
CA CYS A 122 -1.36 11.27 -6.04
C CYS A 122 -2.15 12.38 -6.76
N LEU A 123 -3.40 12.09 -7.08
CA LEU A 123 -4.30 12.99 -7.79
C LEU A 123 -5.23 13.73 -6.83
#